data_5ab7255c0fa21851a965a8c065d3f2e8
#
_entry.id   5ab7255c0fa21851a965a8c065d3f2e8
#
_cell.length_a   1.000
_cell.length_b   1.000
_cell.length_c   1.000
_cell.angle_alpha   90.00
_cell.angle_beta   90.00
_cell.angle_gamma   90.00
#
_symmetry.space_group_name_H-M   'P 1'
#
loop_
_entity.id
_entity.type
_entity.pdbx_description
1 polymer ?
#
loop_
_entity_poly.entity_id
_entity_poly.type
_entity_poly.pdbx_seq_one_letter_code
_entity_poly.pdbx_strand_id
1 'polypeptide(L)'
;PSFAAGPADRAATHSKPAADAAAMGLPPAEGTPGPGPEKVQVGMHLNRVLDINLESGTYVVDFFIWLSWRGDLDPAEGLDYLNSVDELVKNQPAYPAPVTRQDGSKYQSWHVQGRFANVLNFREFPRDVHNLVIQIEDNVNPSADLVYVSGGVSSSDVYADLPDGWRLADP
;
A
#
# COMPACT_ATOMS: atom_id res chain seq x y z
N PRO A 1 -20.11 -25.98 67.47
CA PRO A 1 -21.18 -25.20 66.91
C PRO A 1 -21.06 -25.12 65.37
N SER A 2 -22.11 -25.71 64.78
CA SER A 2 -22.34 -25.75 63.33
C SER A 2 -22.84 -24.41 62.82
N PHE A 3 -22.43 -24.08 61.60
CA PHE A 3 -23.18 -23.14 60.85
C PHE A 3 -23.47 -23.71 59.44
N ALA A 4 -24.75 -23.85 59.15
CA ALA A 4 -25.27 -24.16 57.84
C ALA A 4 -25.36 -22.90 56.99
N ALA A 5 -24.86 -22.97 55.75
CA ALA A 5 -25.07 -21.96 54.74
C ALA A 5 -26.21 -22.39 53.81
N GLY A 6 -27.20 -21.52 53.64
CA GLY A 6 -28.32 -21.68 52.72
C GLY A 6 -27.96 -21.39 51.28
N PRO A 7 -28.74 -21.87 50.32
CA PRO A 7 -28.44 -21.72 48.89
C PRO A 7 -28.78 -20.33 48.40
N ALA A 8 -27.81 -19.73 47.70
CA ALA A 8 -28.02 -18.51 46.96
C ALA A 8 -28.65 -18.81 45.61
N ASP A 9 -29.78 -18.20 45.39
CA ASP A 9 -30.48 -18.13 44.14
C ASP A 9 -29.63 -17.41 43.08
N ARG A 10 -29.54 -18.01 41.90
CA ARG A 10 -28.71 -17.49 40.84
C ARG A 10 -29.41 -17.56 39.52
N ALA A 11 -30.23 -16.58 39.28
CA ALA A 11 -30.71 -16.25 37.93
C ALA A 11 -30.06 -14.93 37.48
N ALA A 12 -28.98 -15.06 36.71
CA ALA A 12 -28.47 -13.94 35.94
C ALA A 12 -28.30 -14.42 34.50
N THR A 13 -29.31 -14.20 33.71
CA THR A 13 -29.25 -14.28 32.25
C THR A 13 -28.40 -13.12 31.76
N HIS A 14 -27.14 -13.38 31.45
CA HIS A 14 -26.32 -12.46 30.69
C HIS A 14 -26.58 -12.70 29.22
N SER A 15 -27.44 -11.88 28.64
CA SER A 15 -27.45 -11.65 27.22
C SER A 15 -26.18 -10.87 26.85
N LYS A 16 -25.23 -11.58 26.23
CA LYS A 16 -23.99 -11.00 25.73
C LYS A 16 -24.29 -10.11 24.54
N PRO A 17 -23.81 -8.87 24.51
CA PRO A 17 -24.10 -7.96 23.38
C PRO A 17 -23.33 -8.39 22.11
N ALA A 18 -23.89 -8.04 20.97
CA ALA A 18 -23.41 -8.38 19.62
C ALA A 18 -21.94 -7.99 19.32
N ALA A 19 -21.29 -7.23 20.20
CA ALA A 19 -19.90 -6.82 20.07
C ALA A 19 -18.88 -7.99 20.11
N ASP A 20 -19.25 -9.14 20.70
CA ASP A 20 -18.35 -10.28 20.79
C ASP A 20 -18.28 -11.12 19.50
N ALA A 21 -19.20 -10.96 18.57
CA ALA A 21 -19.19 -11.66 17.30
C ALA A 21 -18.09 -11.12 16.36
N ALA A 22 -17.82 -9.82 16.41
CA ALA A 22 -16.75 -9.19 15.62
C ALA A 22 -15.34 -9.63 16.07
N ALA A 23 -15.16 -9.89 17.36
CA ALA A 23 -13.89 -10.36 17.91
C ALA A 23 -13.55 -11.82 17.55
N MET A 24 -14.51 -12.60 17.05
CA MET A 24 -14.34 -14.01 16.67
C MET A 24 -14.17 -14.24 15.17
N GLY A 25 -13.99 -13.18 14.35
CA GLY A 25 -13.77 -13.33 12.90
C GLY A 25 -14.96 -13.93 12.15
N LEU A 26 -16.17 -13.87 12.70
CA LEU A 26 -17.38 -14.28 11.99
C LEU A 26 -17.69 -13.25 10.89
N PRO A 27 -18.04 -13.70 9.68
CA PRO A 27 -18.45 -12.78 8.63
C PRO A 27 -19.64 -11.94 9.10
N PRO A 28 -19.70 -10.67 8.74
CA PRO A 28 -20.88 -9.84 9.04
C PRO A 28 -22.14 -10.53 8.46
N ALA A 29 -23.23 -10.47 9.19
CA ALA A 29 -24.52 -10.96 8.73
C ALA A 29 -24.82 -10.37 7.34
N GLU A 30 -25.35 -11.18 6.42
CA GLU A 30 -25.68 -10.77 5.05
C GLU A 30 -26.61 -9.57 5.05
N GLY A 31 -25.99 -8.38 5.08
CA GLY A 31 -26.62 -7.12 4.74
C GLY A 31 -26.54 -6.92 3.23
N THR A 32 -27.42 -6.15 2.67
CA THR A 32 -27.36 -5.69 1.28
C THR A 32 -25.92 -5.20 1.00
N PRO A 33 -25.23 -5.70 -0.05
CA PRO A 33 -23.89 -5.26 -0.36
C PRO A 33 -23.91 -3.73 -0.49
N GLY A 34 -23.17 -3.05 0.39
CA GLY A 34 -22.92 -1.62 0.27
C GLY A 34 -22.16 -1.32 -1.03
N PRO A 35 -22.03 -0.06 -1.45
CA PRO A 35 -21.12 0.30 -2.52
C PRO A 35 -19.74 -0.29 -2.18
N GLY A 36 -19.15 -1.03 -3.15
CA GLY A 36 -17.82 -1.61 -2.97
C GLY A 36 -16.76 -0.52 -2.70
N PRO A 37 -15.53 -0.91 -2.36
CA PRO A 37 -14.48 0.05 -2.04
C PRO A 37 -14.23 1.05 -3.17
N GLU A 38 -13.89 2.28 -2.80
CA GLU A 38 -13.46 3.30 -3.76
C GLU A 38 -12.19 2.83 -4.49
N LYS A 39 -12.19 2.98 -5.81
CA LYS A 39 -11.06 2.59 -6.65
C LYS A 39 -10.16 3.78 -6.91
N VAL A 40 -8.91 3.65 -6.49
CA VAL A 40 -7.85 4.63 -6.73
C VAL A 40 -6.92 4.09 -7.81
N GLN A 41 -6.88 4.76 -8.95
CA GLN A 41 -5.90 4.42 -10.00
C GLN A 41 -4.52 4.92 -9.59
N VAL A 42 -3.55 4.01 -9.60
CA VAL A 42 -2.15 4.30 -9.31
C VAL A 42 -1.34 4.14 -10.58
N GLY A 43 -0.63 5.19 -10.96
CA GLY A 43 0.33 5.12 -12.05
C GLY A 43 1.72 5.54 -11.57
N MET A 44 2.74 5.05 -12.27
CA MET A 44 4.13 5.33 -11.94
C MET A 44 4.95 5.60 -13.21
N HIS A 45 5.90 6.51 -13.12
CA HIS A 45 6.90 6.77 -14.15
C HIS A 45 8.29 6.69 -13.53
N LEU A 46 9.05 5.67 -13.93
CA LEU A 46 10.43 5.49 -13.50
C LEU A 46 11.34 6.49 -14.26
N ASN A 47 12.03 7.35 -13.52
CA ASN A 47 13.02 8.27 -14.09
C ASN A 47 14.39 7.58 -14.22
N ARG A 48 14.85 6.94 -13.15
CA ARG A 48 16.16 6.27 -13.14
C ARG A 48 16.33 5.33 -11.95
N VAL A 49 17.26 4.39 -12.11
CA VAL A 49 17.78 3.55 -11.05
C VAL A 49 19.20 4.03 -10.74
N LEU A 50 19.41 4.55 -9.54
CA LEU A 50 20.67 5.20 -9.16
C LEU A 50 21.69 4.24 -8.59
N ASP A 51 21.26 3.17 -7.92
CA ASP A 51 22.10 2.18 -7.28
C ASP A 51 21.36 0.85 -7.13
N ILE A 52 22.09 -0.26 -7.24
CA ILE A 52 21.58 -1.61 -6.94
C ILE A 52 22.65 -2.34 -6.14
N ASN A 53 22.34 -2.67 -4.90
CA ASN A 53 23.20 -3.45 -4.04
C ASN A 53 22.68 -4.88 -3.93
N LEU A 54 23.35 -5.82 -4.60
CA LEU A 54 22.94 -7.22 -4.65
C LEU A 54 23.11 -7.93 -3.32
N GLU A 55 24.10 -7.54 -2.51
CA GLU A 55 24.40 -8.18 -1.23
C GLU A 55 23.29 -7.92 -0.21
N SER A 56 22.83 -6.67 -0.14
CA SER A 56 21.74 -6.28 0.77
C SER A 56 20.34 -6.44 0.17
N GLY A 57 20.22 -6.68 -1.14
CA GLY A 57 18.94 -6.71 -1.84
C GLY A 57 18.28 -5.33 -1.90
N THR A 58 19.07 -4.25 -1.84
CA THR A 58 18.55 -2.89 -1.86
C THR A 58 18.84 -2.18 -3.18
N TYR A 59 18.01 -1.20 -3.51
CA TYR A 59 18.17 -0.36 -4.70
C TYR A 59 17.66 1.04 -4.43
N VAL A 60 18.26 2.02 -5.11
CA VAL A 60 17.86 3.42 -5.04
C VAL A 60 17.22 3.83 -6.36
N VAL A 61 15.99 4.32 -6.29
CA VAL A 61 15.20 4.72 -7.46
C VAL A 61 14.69 6.14 -7.32
N ASP A 62 14.53 6.77 -8.49
CA ASP A 62 13.90 8.07 -8.66
C ASP A 62 12.73 7.90 -9.62
N PHE A 63 11.51 8.26 -9.20
CA PHE A 63 10.30 8.05 -9.96
C PHE A 63 9.21 9.08 -9.62
N PHE A 64 8.25 9.22 -10.52
CA PHE A 64 6.98 9.86 -10.22
C PHE A 64 5.93 8.80 -9.96
N ILE A 65 5.07 9.05 -8.97
CA ILE A 65 3.87 8.29 -8.71
C ILE A 65 2.68 9.25 -8.70
N TRP A 66 1.53 8.79 -9.20
CA TRP A 66 0.30 9.57 -9.15
C TRP A 66 -0.89 8.72 -8.77
N LEU A 67 -1.81 9.35 -8.08
CA LEU A 67 -3.11 8.82 -7.74
C LEU A 67 -4.20 9.58 -8.50
N SER A 68 -5.20 8.85 -9.00
CA SER A 68 -6.40 9.43 -9.58
C SER A 68 -7.62 8.67 -9.07
N TRP A 69 -8.59 9.39 -8.50
CA TRP A 69 -9.75 8.77 -7.86
C TRP A 69 -11.01 9.63 -7.97
N ARG A 70 -12.14 9.05 -7.59
CA ARG A 70 -13.42 9.71 -7.41
C ARG A 70 -13.95 9.30 -6.05
N GLY A 71 -14.69 10.17 -5.40
CA GLY A 71 -15.22 9.91 -4.07
C GLY A 71 -14.70 10.89 -3.03
N ASP A 72 -15.01 10.62 -1.78
CA ASP A 72 -14.75 11.56 -0.69
C ASP A 72 -13.50 11.21 0.12
N LEU A 73 -13.01 9.98 0.01
CA LEU A 73 -11.75 9.58 0.65
C LEU A 73 -10.56 10.32 0.05
N ASP A 74 -9.55 10.55 0.86
CA ASP A 74 -8.27 11.14 0.41
C ASP A 74 -7.13 10.12 0.53
N PRO A 75 -6.85 9.36 -0.54
CA PRO A 75 -5.76 8.39 -0.54
C PRO A 75 -4.37 9.05 -0.49
N ALA A 76 -4.29 10.37 -0.66
CA ALA A 76 -3.02 11.08 -0.60
C ALA A 76 -2.49 11.21 0.83
N GLU A 77 -3.38 11.20 1.83
CA GLU A 77 -3.00 11.23 3.25
C GLU A 77 -2.43 9.88 3.72
N GLY A 78 -2.92 8.77 3.13
CA GLY A 78 -2.61 7.41 3.54
C GLY A 78 -1.48 6.73 2.77
N LEU A 79 -0.99 7.32 1.67
CA LEU A 79 0.01 6.69 0.83
C LEU A 79 1.33 6.45 1.57
N ASP A 80 1.69 5.19 1.74
CA ASP A 80 2.92 4.75 2.38
C ASP A 80 3.68 3.73 1.53
N TYR A 81 5.01 3.62 1.79
CA TYR A 81 5.92 2.76 1.04
C TYR A 81 6.48 1.66 1.94
N LEU A 82 5.85 0.48 1.88
CA LEU A 82 6.11 -0.65 2.79
C LEU A 82 7.55 -1.18 2.76
N ASN A 83 8.21 -1.12 1.61
CA ASN A 83 9.55 -1.65 1.45
C ASN A 83 10.63 -0.57 1.31
N SER A 84 10.36 0.67 1.74
CA SER A 84 11.41 1.67 1.94
C SER A 84 12.29 1.27 3.12
N VAL A 85 13.61 1.41 2.97
CA VAL A 85 14.58 1.02 4.00
C VAL A 85 14.86 2.16 4.97
N ASP A 86 14.90 3.38 4.44
CA ASP A 86 15.21 4.61 5.16
C ASP A 86 14.12 5.65 4.85
N GLU A 87 14.23 6.82 5.51
CA GLU A 87 13.46 7.97 5.08
C GLU A 87 13.72 8.29 3.60
N LEU A 88 12.67 8.61 2.88
CA LEU A 88 12.79 8.97 1.47
C LEU A 88 13.64 10.23 1.31
N VAL A 89 14.65 10.18 0.46
CA VAL A 89 15.49 11.34 0.12
C VAL A 89 14.64 12.46 -0.48
N LYS A 90 13.61 12.08 -1.23
CA LYS A 90 12.63 12.98 -1.80
C LYS A 90 11.24 12.33 -1.76
N ASN A 91 10.28 13.09 -1.27
CA ASN A 91 8.86 12.76 -1.33
C ASN A 91 8.09 14.07 -1.49
N GLN A 92 8.15 14.64 -2.68
CA GLN A 92 7.66 15.98 -2.95
C GLN A 92 6.37 15.93 -3.75
N PRO A 93 5.23 16.36 -3.17
CA PRO A 93 3.99 16.48 -3.90
C PRO A 93 4.10 17.58 -4.97
N ALA A 94 3.49 17.34 -6.13
CA ALA A 94 3.44 18.32 -7.21
C ALA A 94 2.48 19.48 -6.90
N TYR A 95 1.48 19.22 -6.06
CA TYR A 95 0.47 20.21 -5.65
C TYR A 95 0.33 20.21 -4.14
N PRO A 96 0.02 21.36 -3.51
CA PRO A 96 -0.18 21.45 -2.06
C PRO A 96 -1.34 20.61 -1.53
N ALA A 97 -2.32 20.33 -2.39
CA ALA A 97 -3.49 19.48 -2.14
C ALA A 97 -3.94 18.84 -3.47
N PRO A 98 -4.74 17.76 -3.39
CA PRO A 98 -5.30 17.14 -4.60
C PRO A 98 -6.07 18.13 -5.46
N VAL A 99 -5.88 18.05 -6.77
CA VAL A 99 -6.57 18.89 -7.74
C VAL A 99 -7.76 18.16 -8.36
N THR A 100 -8.90 18.85 -8.50
CA THR A 100 -10.06 18.30 -9.20
C THR A 100 -9.94 18.60 -10.68
N ARG A 101 -10.03 17.56 -11.51
CA ARG A 101 -10.00 17.63 -12.97
C ARG A 101 -11.40 17.97 -13.52
N GLN A 102 -11.45 18.30 -14.81
CA GLN A 102 -12.69 18.66 -15.50
C GLN A 102 -13.75 17.54 -15.51
N ASP A 103 -13.29 16.28 -15.47
CA ASP A 103 -14.17 15.10 -15.42
C ASP A 103 -14.65 14.76 -14.01
N GLY A 104 -14.33 15.61 -13.03
CA GLY A 104 -14.69 15.44 -11.62
C GLY A 104 -13.77 14.46 -10.87
N SER A 105 -12.74 13.87 -11.48
CA SER A 105 -11.75 13.08 -10.77
C SER A 105 -10.79 13.96 -9.98
N LYS A 106 -10.33 13.47 -8.84
CA LYS A 106 -9.24 14.05 -8.04
C LYS A 106 -7.91 13.47 -8.52
N TYR A 107 -6.85 14.22 -8.37
CA TYR A 107 -5.51 13.83 -8.79
C TYR A 107 -4.46 14.42 -7.87
N GLN A 108 -3.47 13.63 -7.53
CA GLN A 108 -2.26 14.04 -6.86
C GLN A 108 -1.07 13.26 -7.39
N SER A 109 0.10 13.86 -7.43
CA SER A 109 1.34 13.20 -7.82
C SER A 109 2.50 13.63 -6.96
N TRP A 110 3.51 12.75 -6.87
CA TRP A 110 4.74 12.99 -6.11
C TRP A 110 5.95 12.66 -6.96
N HIS A 111 7.01 13.41 -6.74
CA HIS A 111 8.36 13.02 -7.14
C HIS A 111 9.03 12.35 -5.95
N VAL A 112 9.40 11.09 -6.12
CA VAL A 112 9.92 10.23 -5.07
C VAL A 112 11.33 9.78 -5.42
N GLN A 113 12.24 9.87 -4.45
CA GLN A 113 13.56 9.26 -4.51
C GLN A 113 13.83 8.58 -3.19
N GLY A 114 14.19 7.31 -3.22
CA GLY A 114 14.43 6.54 -2.00
C GLY A 114 15.14 5.24 -2.22
N ARG A 115 15.54 4.62 -1.12
CA ARG A 115 16.11 3.27 -1.05
C ARG A 115 15.01 2.28 -0.70
N PHE A 116 14.90 1.25 -1.50
CA PHE A 116 13.93 0.17 -1.32
C PHE A 116 14.65 -1.17 -1.19
N ALA A 117 13.99 -2.15 -0.58
CA ALA A 117 14.51 -3.51 -0.44
C ALA A 117 13.58 -4.52 -1.09
N ASN A 118 14.17 -5.57 -1.68
CA ASN A 118 13.47 -6.73 -2.16
C ASN A 118 14.33 -7.98 -2.03
N VAL A 119 13.70 -9.14 -1.94
CA VAL A 119 14.40 -10.42 -1.99
C VAL A 119 14.80 -10.69 -3.42
N LEU A 120 16.11 -10.67 -3.69
CA LEU A 120 16.66 -10.99 -5.00
C LEU A 120 16.94 -12.50 -5.10
N ASN A 121 16.71 -13.09 -6.27
CA ASN A 121 16.91 -14.50 -6.52
C ASN A 121 18.09 -14.70 -7.48
N PHE A 122 19.15 -15.37 -7.01
CA PHE A 122 20.42 -15.57 -7.74
C PHE A 122 20.60 -16.97 -8.33
N ARG A 123 19.49 -17.66 -8.63
CA ARG A 123 19.55 -19.06 -9.11
C ARG A 123 20.16 -19.22 -10.50
N GLU A 124 20.13 -18.16 -11.31
CA GLU A 124 20.57 -18.18 -12.71
C GLU A 124 21.76 -17.24 -12.95
N PHE A 125 22.46 -16.85 -11.87
CA PHE A 125 23.63 -15.98 -11.99
C PHE A 125 24.63 -16.48 -13.04
N PRO A 126 25.17 -15.64 -13.95
CA PRO A 126 25.04 -14.17 -14.04
C PRO A 126 23.90 -13.66 -14.95
N ARG A 127 22.90 -14.46 -15.26
CA ARG A 127 21.80 -14.13 -16.17
C ARG A 127 20.48 -13.96 -15.45
N ASP A 128 20.52 -13.64 -14.17
CA ASP A 128 19.31 -13.46 -13.37
C ASP A 128 18.48 -12.27 -13.85
N VAL A 129 17.15 -12.42 -13.78
CA VAL A 129 16.21 -11.33 -13.93
C VAL A 129 15.63 -10.97 -12.55
N HIS A 130 15.75 -9.72 -12.18
CA HIS A 130 15.27 -9.21 -10.90
C HIS A 130 14.15 -8.20 -11.09
N ASN A 131 13.09 -8.36 -10.31
CA ASN A 131 12.03 -7.36 -10.23
C ASN A 131 12.36 -6.39 -9.10
N LEU A 132 12.54 -5.11 -9.42
CA LEU A 132 12.68 -4.05 -8.44
C LEU A 132 11.27 -3.56 -8.07
N VAL A 133 10.75 -4.07 -6.96
CA VAL A 133 9.35 -3.87 -6.55
C VAL A 133 9.24 -2.67 -5.61
N ILE A 134 8.36 -1.74 -5.89
CA ILE A 134 7.92 -0.71 -4.94
C ILE A 134 6.56 -1.13 -4.42
N GLN A 135 6.46 -1.35 -3.11
CA GLN A 135 5.22 -1.73 -2.44
C GLN A 135 4.61 -0.52 -1.79
N ILE A 136 3.34 -0.30 -2.09
CA ILE A 136 2.56 0.80 -1.52
C ILE A 136 1.34 0.27 -0.79
N GLU A 137 0.94 0.98 0.25
CA GLU A 137 -0.34 0.77 0.93
C GLU A 137 -1.00 2.10 1.27
N ASP A 138 -2.26 2.03 1.66
CA ASP A 138 -2.95 3.11 2.35
C ASP A 138 -2.99 2.77 3.84
N ASN A 139 -2.31 3.56 4.66
CA ASN A 139 -2.22 3.34 6.10
C ASN A 139 -3.35 4.02 6.91
N VAL A 140 -4.24 4.75 6.23
CA VAL A 140 -5.39 5.46 6.82
C VAL A 140 -6.69 4.76 6.50
N ASN A 141 -6.89 4.36 5.22
CA ASN A 141 -8.14 3.79 4.75
C ASN A 141 -8.04 2.26 4.66
N PRO A 142 -8.95 1.49 5.31
CA PRO A 142 -8.92 0.04 5.19
C PRO A 142 -9.32 -0.43 3.78
N SER A 143 -8.88 -1.61 3.39
CA SER A 143 -9.16 -2.19 2.07
C SER A 143 -10.66 -2.45 1.79
N ALA A 144 -11.50 -2.41 2.82
CA ALA A 144 -12.96 -2.45 2.66
C ALA A 144 -13.51 -1.15 2.09
N ASP A 145 -12.83 -0.03 2.29
CA ASP A 145 -13.27 1.31 1.90
C ASP A 145 -12.52 1.82 0.67
N LEU A 146 -11.25 1.43 0.48
CA LEU A 146 -10.40 1.89 -0.60
C LEU A 146 -9.52 0.76 -1.15
N VAL A 147 -9.38 0.68 -2.48
CA VAL A 147 -8.46 -0.25 -3.15
C VAL A 147 -7.66 0.45 -4.24
N TYR A 148 -6.36 0.17 -4.31
CA TYR A 148 -5.51 0.60 -5.40
C TYR A 148 -5.68 -0.31 -6.62
N VAL A 149 -5.82 0.29 -7.79
CA VAL A 149 -5.89 -0.39 -9.09
C VAL A 149 -4.84 0.19 -10.03
N SER A 150 -4.28 -0.65 -10.91
CA SER A 150 -3.25 -0.21 -11.84
C SER A 150 -3.77 0.87 -12.79
N GLY A 151 -3.08 2.00 -12.83
CA GLY A 151 -3.26 3.10 -13.79
C GLY A 151 -2.16 3.14 -14.86
N GLY A 152 -1.26 2.16 -14.84
CA GLY A 152 -0.15 2.03 -15.77
C GLY A 152 1.21 2.35 -15.17
N VAL A 153 2.23 1.71 -15.72
CA VAL A 153 3.63 1.96 -15.42
C VAL A 153 4.34 2.34 -16.71
N SER A 154 5.18 3.35 -16.65
CA SER A 154 6.02 3.77 -17.77
C SER A 154 7.43 4.07 -17.27
N SER A 155 8.38 4.12 -18.18
CA SER A 155 9.74 4.57 -17.90
C SER A 155 10.15 5.62 -18.90
N SER A 156 10.99 6.58 -18.48
CA SER A 156 11.74 7.41 -19.40
C SER A 156 12.68 6.53 -20.24
N ASP A 157 13.29 7.09 -21.29
CA ASP A 157 14.41 6.45 -22.02
C ASP A 157 15.66 6.35 -21.13
N VAL A 158 15.49 5.84 -19.93
CA VAL A 158 16.41 5.80 -18.80
C VAL A 158 17.47 4.72 -18.96
N TYR A 159 17.50 4.07 -20.12
CA TYR A 159 18.52 3.08 -20.45
C TYR A 159 19.96 3.62 -20.33
N ALA A 160 20.12 4.94 -20.25
CA ALA A 160 21.40 5.61 -20.08
C ALA A 160 21.89 5.69 -18.62
N ASP A 161 20.99 5.53 -17.63
CA ASP A 161 21.27 5.79 -16.21
C ASP A 161 21.12 4.53 -15.32
N LEU A 162 21.18 3.34 -15.91
CA LEU A 162 21.28 2.11 -15.13
C LEU A 162 22.73 1.90 -14.67
N PRO A 163 22.94 1.35 -13.47
CA PRO A 163 24.28 0.92 -13.05
C PRO A 163 24.93 -0.04 -14.05
N ASP A 164 26.25 0.01 -14.18
CA ASP A 164 27.00 -0.80 -15.13
C ASP A 164 26.64 -2.30 -15.04
N GLY A 165 26.35 -2.89 -16.18
CA GLY A 165 26.01 -4.32 -16.31
C GLY A 165 24.52 -4.63 -16.19
N TRP A 166 23.68 -3.64 -15.88
CA TRP A 166 22.22 -3.80 -15.79
C TRP A 166 21.51 -3.40 -17.09
N ARG A 167 20.38 -4.04 -17.34
CA ARG A 167 19.48 -3.72 -18.45
C ARG A 167 18.04 -3.86 -17.95
N LEU A 168 17.15 -3.01 -18.43
CA LEU A 168 15.71 -3.25 -18.27
C LEU A 168 15.33 -4.41 -19.18
N ALA A 169 14.58 -5.37 -18.64
CA ALA A 169 13.92 -6.37 -19.45
C ALA A 169 12.66 -5.74 -20.08
N ASP A 170 12.35 -6.16 -21.31
CA ASP A 170 11.07 -5.82 -21.93
C ASP A 170 9.94 -6.41 -21.08
N PRO A 171 8.84 -5.67 -20.81
CA PRO A 171 7.73 -6.11 -19.99
C PRO A 171 6.94 -7.25 -20.60
#